data_4b5d1138b0fa84aac3d41cffc048d7ae
#
_entry.id   4b5d1138b0fa84aac3d41cffc048d7ae
#
_cell.length_a   1.000
_cell.length_b   1.000
_cell.length_c   1.000
_cell.angle_alpha   90.00
_cell.angle_beta   90.00
_cell.angle_gamma   90.00
#
_symmetry.space_group_name_H-M   'P 1'
#
loop_
_entity.id
_entity.type
_entity.pdbx_description
1 polymer ?
#
loop_
_entity_poly.entity_id
_entity_poly.type
_entity_poly.pdbx_seq_one_letter_code
_entity_poly.pdbx_strand_id
1 'polypeptide(L)'
;MEKEKVRISEFLIQCLATTVINFLACQTGFVLAWPSYTVANFMSNETVLSRPMSSLDISLLGSLPNIGGLVASPFCGYAFNTFGRKYATILFGLPYVFAWLIISLTSDVTLVLVAVAIAGIGIAGQNVSMIYISEISHDSIRGGLTASSASGFFLGILISYTLGGHLTYMQVIYTHLTLSVLCIMLLTLLPESPVFLMLVGKDDEAAKSISFYKRVDVTSKEVESEISKIRLQLHPRRTKILEESNDLEATDGLVKNNLETVDKSQSNSAWSYFKKSKSSQRALKTVLIIMGATTMMGCVVLQVYAEPLFKEAVPSMPSNQCSIFLALDFLIASILCSLAIDRFGRKSLLILTSTASGICTVLLGAQLQYHYAPAWFTALLIYGFSFVFTMGCAVIPFVLNAEVFLPEVRSLCNSIAMAFTWIYNFITLVIFNPLVEAVGLGPVFYCFSVVCFLGAIYSHFCVPETKGLSADAIQLLFLKNKEGSIKK
;
A
#
# COMPACT_ATOMS: atom_id res chain seq x y z
N MET A 1 26.92 9.32 17.23
CA MET A 1 26.74 8.02 16.56
C MET A 1 27.20 8.18 15.14
N GLU A 2 28.40 7.67 14.80
CA GLU A 2 28.85 7.58 13.42
C GLU A 2 27.86 6.69 12.66
N LYS A 3 27.32 7.19 11.54
CA LYS A 3 26.50 6.36 10.65
C LYS A 3 27.43 5.30 10.04
N GLU A 4 27.31 4.06 10.48
CA GLU A 4 27.95 2.93 9.83
C GLU A 4 27.66 2.97 8.32
N LYS A 5 28.70 3.05 7.50
CA LYS A 5 28.54 3.07 6.04
C LYS A 5 28.21 1.65 5.57
N VAL A 6 27.06 1.50 4.91
CA VAL A 6 26.66 0.24 4.27
C VAL A 6 27.70 -0.17 3.24
N ARG A 7 28.15 -1.42 3.28
CA ARG A 7 29.03 -1.98 2.24
C ARG A 7 28.30 -2.10 0.92
N ILE A 8 28.99 -1.92 -0.19
CA ILE A 8 28.39 -1.99 -1.53
C ILE A 8 27.75 -3.37 -1.77
N SER A 9 28.40 -4.46 -1.34
CA SER A 9 27.87 -5.84 -1.48
C SER A 9 26.59 -6.06 -0.67
N GLU A 10 26.51 -5.51 0.56
CA GLU A 10 25.33 -5.52 1.41
C GLU A 10 24.20 -4.70 0.78
N PHE A 11 24.49 -3.50 0.33
CA PHE A 11 23.53 -2.65 -0.37
C PHE A 11 22.92 -3.36 -1.59
N LEU A 12 23.75 -3.95 -2.44
CA LEU A 12 23.30 -4.62 -3.66
C LEU A 12 22.38 -5.82 -3.36
N ILE A 13 22.70 -6.66 -2.38
CA ILE A 13 21.87 -7.82 -2.06
C ILE A 13 20.53 -7.41 -1.42
N GLN A 14 20.53 -6.37 -0.56
CA GLN A 14 19.30 -5.84 0.03
C GLN A 14 18.42 -5.16 -1.03
N CYS A 15 18.99 -4.44 -1.98
CA CYS A 15 18.26 -3.90 -3.12
C CYS A 15 17.68 -5.00 -4.02
N LEU A 16 18.45 -6.05 -4.31
CA LEU A 16 17.98 -7.19 -5.09
C LEU A 16 16.83 -7.92 -4.39
N ALA A 17 16.99 -8.23 -3.11
CA ALA A 17 15.94 -8.86 -2.31
C ALA A 17 14.67 -8.00 -2.25
N THR A 18 14.82 -6.70 -2.03
CA THR A 18 13.71 -5.73 -2.04
C THR A 18 13.02 -5.70 -3.40
N THR A 19 13.75 -5.76 -4.50
CA THR A 19 13.17 -5.81 -5.86
C THR A 19 12.35 -7.08 -6.05
N VAL A 20 12.86 -8.23 -5.60
CA VAL A 20 12.12 -9.51 -5.65
C VAL A 20 10.85 -9.45 -4.81
N ILE A 21 10.91 -8.89 -3.59
CA ILE A 21 9.74 -8.77 -2.71
C ILE A 21 8.74 -7.76 -3.32
N ASN A 22 9.20 -6.63 -3.85
CA ASN A 22 8.36 -5.62 -4.49
C ASN A 22 7.74 -6.10 -5.80
N PHE A 23 8.20 -7.22 -6.37
CA PHE A 23 7.53 -7.83 -7.50
C PHE A 23 6.10 -8.27 -7.14
N LEU A 24 5.80 -8.56 -5.87
CA LEU A 24 4.43 -8.75 -5.41
C LEU A 24 3.59 -7.46 -5.55
N ALA A 25 4.17 -6.29 -5.26
CA ALA A 25 3.50 -5.01 -5.49
C ALA A 25 3.25 -4.74 -6.99
N CYS A 26 4.18 -5.16 -7.88
CA CYS A 26 3.94 -5.13 -9.33
C CYS A 26 2.73 -5.96 -9.75
N GLN A 27 2.53 -7.15 -9.14
CA GLN A 27 1.35 -7.98 -9.45
C GLN A 27 0.04 -7.24 -9.11
N THR A 28 0.01 -6.49 -7.99
CA THR A 28 -1.13 -5.60 -7.68
C THR A 28 -1.36 -4.60 -8.80
N GLY A 29 -0.30 -3.97 -9.30
CA GLY A 29 -0.35 -3.04 -10.43
C GLY A 29 -0.93 -3.69 -11.69
N PHE A 30 -0.56 -4.94 -12.00
CA PHE A 30 -1.10 -5.68 -13.16
C PHE A 30 -2.62 -5.85 -13.06
N VAL A 31 -3.13 -6.27 -11.89
CA VAL A 31 -4.56 -6.51 -11.69
C VAL A 31 -5.37 -5.23 -11.78
N LEU A 32 -4.90 -4.14 -11.17
CA LEU A 32 -5.62 -2.87 -11.16
C LEU A 32 -5.54 -2.11 -12.50
N ALA A 33 -4.49 -2.32 -13.29
CA ALA A 33 -4.35 -1.73 -14.61
C ALA A 33 -5.11 -2.50 -15.71
N TRP A 34 -5.34 -3.80 -15.51
CA TRP A 34 -5.93 -4.68 -16.53
C TRP A 34 -7.29 -4.22 -17.07
N PRO A 35 -8.24 -3.73 -16.25
CA PRO A 35 -9.51 -3.22 -16.77
C PRO A 35 -9.32 -2.07 -17.76
N SER A 36 -8.34 -1.21 -17.58
CA SER A 36 -8.13 -0.01 -18.38
C SER A 36 -8.13 -0.29 -19.89
N TYR A 37 -7.37 -1.28 -20.34
CA TYR A 37 -7.21 -1.59 -21.76
C TYR A 37 -8.10 -2.76 -22.24
N THR A 38 -8.83 -3.43 -21.34
CA THR A 38 -9.72 -4.53 -21.70
C THR A 38 -11.18 -4.13 -21.78
N VAL A 39 -11.61 -3.08 -21.07
CA VAL A 39 -13.01 -2.62 -21.03
C VAL A 39 -13.59 -2.40 -22.42
N ALA A 40 -12.85 -1.77 -23.35
CA ALA A 40 -13.32 -1.50 -24.69
C ALA A 40 -13.68 -2.81 -25.46
N ASN A 41 -12.86 -3.85 -25.32
CA ASN A 41 -13.16 -5.17 -25.90
C ASN A 41 -14.33 -5.85 -25.17
N PHE A 42 -14.34 -5.80 -23.84
CA PHE A 42 -15.35 -6.49 -23.03
C PHE A 42 -16.77 -5.93 -23.20
N MET A 43 -16.92 -4.67 -23.58
CA MET A 43 -18.22 -4.05 -23.93
C MET A 43 -18.61 -4.25 -25.39
N SER A 44 -17.70 -4.68 -26.22
CA SER A 44 -17.92 -4.86 -27.67
C SER A 44 -18.74 -6.12 -27.96
N ASN A 45 -19.50 -6.12 -29.06
CA ASN A 45 -20.19 -7.32 -29.55
C ASN A 45 -19.23 -8.39 -30.08
N GLU A 46 -17.98 -8.02 -30.41
CA GLU A 46 -16.90 -8.92 -30.82
C GLU A 46 -15.94 -9.24 -29.66
N THR A 47 -16.47 -9.28 -28.44
CA THR A 47 -15.68 -9.54 -27.24
C THR A 47 -15.07 -10.95 -27.26
N VAL A 48 -13.92 -11.10 -26.60
CA VAL A 48 -13.29 -12.41 -26.33
C VAL A 48 -14.06 -13.23 -25.28
N LEU A 49 -15.02 -12.61 -24.59
CA LEU A 49 -15.84 -13.24 -23.56
C LEU A 49 -17.10 -13.89 -24.16
N SER A 50 -17.79 -14.71 -23.39
CA SER A 50 -19.02 -15.40 -23.78
C SER A 50 -20.19 -14.45 -24.11
N ARG A 51 -20.18 -13.25 -23.54
CA ARG A 51 -21.12 -12.15 -23.78
C ARG A 51 -20.44 -10.80 -23.51
N PRO A 52 -20.95 -9.70 -24.09
CA PRO A 52 -20.54 -8.37 -23.68
C PRO A 52 -20.82 -8.11 -22.19
N MET A 53 -19.91 -7.44 -21.53
CA MET A 53 -20.11 -6.98 -20.16
C MET A 53 -21.07 -5.79 -20.12
N SER A 54 -21.98 -5.81 -19.16
CA SER A 54 -22.81 -4.64 -18.80
C SER A 54 -21.99 -3.59 -18.05
N SER A 55 -22.52 -2.36 -17.91
CA SER A 55 -21.90 -1.32 -17.07
C SER A 55 -21.67 -1.78 -15.63
N LEU A 56 -22.58 -2.60 -15.09
CA LEU A 56 -22.42 -3.18 -13.76
C LEU A 56 -21.26 -4.18 -13.74
N ASP A 57 -21.14 -5.06 -14.73
CA ASP A 57 -20.02 -6.02 -14.81
C ASP A 57 -18.67 -5.28 -14.89
N ILE A 58 -18.58 -4.18 -15.63
CA ILE A 58 -17.37 -3.34 -15.71
C ILE A 58 -17.07 -2.65 -14.36
N SER A 59 -18.09 -2.13 -13.69
CA SER A 59 -17.91 -1.55 -12.37
C SER A 59 -17.44 -2.60 -11.36
N LEU A 60 -17.95 -3.82 -11.43
CA LEU A 60 -17.50 -4.95 -10.62
C LEU A 60 -16.09 -5.39 -10.99
N LEU A 61 -15.72 -5.40 -12.27
CA LEU A 61 -14.37 -5.76 -12.73
C LEU A 61 -13.30 -4.89 -12.06
N GLY A 62 -13.52 -3.58 -11.96
CA GLY A 62 -12.61 -2.65 -11.31
C GLY A 62 -12.66 -2.68 -9.77
N SER A 63 -13.82 -3.00 -9.19
CA SER A 63 -14.04 -2.87 -7.74
C SER A 63 -13.83 -4.16 -6.93
N LEU A 64 -14.11 -5.35 -7.51
CA LEU A 64 -14.02 -6.64 -6.82
C LEU A 64 -12.64 -6.98 -6.22
N PRO A 65 -11.50 -6.55 -6.77
CA PRO A 65 -10.21 -6.74 -6.11
C PRO A 65 -10.18 -6.17 -4.68
N ASN A 66 -10.91 -5.08 -4.42
CA ASN A 66 -10.97 -4.47 -3.09
C ASN A 66 -11.76 -5.34 -2.10
N ILE A 67 -12.77 -6.09 -2.56
CA ILE A 67 -13.49 -7.07 -1.71
C ILE A 67 -12.55 -8.23 -1.35
N GLY A 68 -11.77 -8.75 -2.31
CA GLY A 68 -10.74 -9.75 -2.03
C GLY A 68 -9.73 -9.27 -0.98
N GLY A 69 -9.24 -8.03 -1.12
CA GLY A 69 -8.34 -7.39 -0.15
C GLY A 69 -8.98 -7.23 1.24
N LEU A 70 -10.25 -6.82 1.29
CA LEU A 70 -11.01 -6.67 2.54
C LEU A 70 -11.13 -8.02 3.28
N VAL A 71 -11.52 -9.07 2.58
CA VAL A 71 -11.68 -10.42 3.16
C VAL A 71 -10.34 -10.98 3.64
N ALA A 72 -9.26 -10.72 2.92
CA ALA A 72 -7.93 -11.24 3.25
C ALA A 72 -7.23 -10.46 4.37
N SER A 73 -7.53 -9.17 4.55
CA SER A 73 -6.82 -8.29 5.49
C SER A 73 -6.76 -8.80 6.94
N PRO A 74 -7.83 -9.39 7.54
CA PRO A 74 -7.76 -9.94 8.90
C PRO A 74 -6.80 -11.12 9.03
N PHE A 75 -6.60 -11.87 7.93
CA PHE A 75 -5.74 -13.07 7.91
C PHE A 75 -4.26 -12.74 7.70
N CYS A 76 -3.92 -11.52 7.24
CA CYS A 76 -2.54 -11.12 7.01
C CYS A 76 -1.70 -11.22 8.28
N GLY A 77 -2.21 -10.71 9.41
CA GLY A 77 -1.52 -10.77 10.69
C GLY A 77 -1.28 -12.21 11.18
N TYR A 78 -2.30 -13.06 11.03
CA TYR A 78 -2.17 -14.48 11.38
C TYR A 78 -1.13 -15.19 10.49
N ALA A 79 -1.24 -15.05 9.18
CA ALA A 79 -0.30 -15.66 8.24
C ALA A 79 1.15 -15.22 8.51
N PHE A 80 1.35 -13.93 8.75
CA PHE A 80 2.61 -13.31 9.06
C PHE A 80 3.26 -13.86 10.33
N ASN A 81 2.48 -14.04 11.40
CA ASN A 81 2.99 -14.55 12.68
C ASN A 81 3.19 -16.05 12.71
N THR A 82 2.39 -16.81 11.92
CA THR A 82 2.42 -18.27 11.93
C THR A 82 3.41 -18.84 10.92
N PHE A 83 3.39 -18.34 9.69
CA PHE A 83 4.20 -18.88 8.59
C PHE A 83 5.52 -18.14 8.37
N GLY A 84 5.66 -16.93 8.95
CA GLY A 84 6.80 -16.05 8.70
C GLY A 84 6.58 -15.10 7.51
N ARG A 85 7.59 -14.28 7.25
CA ARG A 85 7.49 -13.20 6.26
C ARG A 85 7.58 -13.72 4.84
N LYS A 86 8.55 -14.59 4.58
CA LYS A 86 8.77 -15.25 3.29
C LYS A 86 7.54 -16.06 2.85
N TYR A 87 7.12 -17.01 3.69
CA TYR A 87 6.02 -17.91 3.32
C TYR A 87 4.68 -17.20 3.28
N ALA A 88 4.45 -16.19 4.15
CA ALA A 88 3.26 -15.33 4.04
C ALA A 88 3.26 -14.53 2.73
N THR A 89 4.40 -13.98 2.31
CA THR A 89 4.51 -13.27 1.02
C THR A 89 4.23 -14.21 -0.16
N ILE A 90 4.74 -15.45 -0.12
CA ILE A 90 4.44 -16.48 -1.13
C ILE A 90 2.94 -16.82 -1.13
N LEU A 91 2.36 -17.04 0.04
CA LEU A 91 0.93 -17.38 0.20
C LEU A 91 0.02 -16.30 -0.43
N PHE A 92 0.33 -15.02 -0.22
CA PHE A 92 -0.40 -13.91 -0.84
C PHE A 92 -0.03 -13.69 -2.32
N GLY A 93 1.04 -14.29 -2.82
CA GLY A 93 1.38 -14.31 -4.23
C GLY A 93 0.57 -15.33 -5.05
N LEU A 94 0.17 -16.45 -4.44
CA LEU A 94 -0.57 -17.53 -5.10
C LEU A 94 -1.92 -17.09 -5.70
N PRO A 95 -2.74 -16.23 -5.07
CA PRO A 95 -3.98 -15.75 -5.64
C PRO A 95 -3.83 -15.10 -7.02
N TYR A 96 -2.71 -14.42 -7.30
CA TYR A 96 -2.47 -13.85 -8.64
C TYR A 96 -2.26 -14.95 -9.70
N VAL A 97 -1.51 -16.01 -9.36
CA VAL A 97 -1.32 -17.15 -10.25
C VAL A 97 -2.66 -17.82 -10.55
N PHE A 98 -3.46 -18.09 -9.52
CA PHE A 98 -4.79 -18.70 -9.71
C PHE A 98 -5.72 -17.82 -10.52
N ALA A 99 -5.73 -16.50 -10.28
CA ALA A 99 -6.57 -15.58 -11.02
C ALA A 99 -6.22 -15.57 -12.52
N TRP A 100 -4.94 -15.39 -12.87
CA TRP A 100 -4.53 -15.39 -14.28
C TRP A 100 -4.71 -16.76 -14.92
N LEU A 101 -4.55 -17.85 -14.19
CA LEU A 101 -4.82 -19.19 -14.68
C LEU A 101 -6.32 -19.38 -15.00
N ILE A 102 -7.22 -18.97 -14.11
CA ILE A 102 -8.66 -19.03 -14.36
C ILE A 102 -9.01 -18.19 -15.60
N ILE A 103 -8.54 -16.94 -15.68
CA ILE A 103 -8.80 -16.04 -16.81
C ILE A 103 -8.28 -16.63 -18.12
N SER A 104 -7.14 -17.37 -18.10
CA SER A 104 -6.59 -18.00 -19.30
C SER A 104 -7.41 -19.19 -19.81
N LEU A 105 -8.23 -19.80 -18.96
CA LEU A 105 -8.99 -21.02 -19.24
C LEU A 105 -10.48 -20.78 -19.49
N THR A 106 -10.99 -19.56 -19.23
CA THR A 106 -12.42 -19.27 -19.32
C THR A 106 -12.69 -18.01 -20.15
N SER A 107 -13.85 -18.02 -20.83
CA SER A 107 -14.46 -16.82 -21.42
C SER A 107 -15.74 -16.39 -20.67
N ASP A 108 -16.14 -17.09 -19.61
CA ASP A 108 -17.33 -16.76 -18.83
C ASP A 108 -17.11 -15.51 -18.00
N VAL A 109 -18.00 -14.51 -18.14
CA VAL A 109 -17.93 -13.22 -17.44
C VAL A 109 -17.90 -13.39 -15.91
N THR A 110 -18.72 -14.31 -15.40
CA THR A 110 -18.82 -14.52 -13.94
C THR A 110 -17.53 -15.10 -13.36
N LEU A 111 -16.93 -16.07 -14.06
CA LEU A 111 -15.65 -16.66 -13.64
C LEU A 111 -14.50 -15.66 -13.74
N VAL A 112 -14.51 -14.77 -14.73
CA VAL A 112 -13.53 -13.67 -14.83
C VAL A 112 -13.68 -12.72 -13.62
N LEU A 113 -14.89 -12.33 -13.24
CA LEU A 113 -15.15 -11.48 -12.08
C LEU A 113 -14.71 -12.16 -10.77
N VAL A 114 -14.97 -13.46 -10.62
CA VAL A 114 -14.49 -14.25 -9.47
C VAL A 114 -12.96 -14.31 -9.44
N ALA A 115 -12.32 -14.53 -10.57
CA ALA A 115 -10.85 -14.57 -10.67
C ALA A 115 -10.22 -13.24 -10.23
N VAL A 116 -10.79 -12.11 -10.63
CA VAL A 116 -10.31 -10.78 -10.23
C VAL A 116 -10.53 -10.54 -8.72
N ALA A 117 -11.63 -11.03 -8.15
CA ALA A 117 -11.84 -11.00 -6.70
C ALA A 117 -10.80 -11.86 -5.95
N ILE A 118 -10.43 -13.03 -6.48
CA ILE A 118 -9.36 -13.89 -5.94
C ILE A 118 -8.00 -13.14 -6.00
N ALA A 119 -7.68 -12.47 -7.11
CA ALA A 119 -6.48 -11.66 -7.22
C ALA A 119 -6.41 -10.59 -6.12
N GLY A 120 -7.57 -10.04 -5.73
CA GLY A 120 -7.69 -9.10 -4.61
C GLY A 120 -7.17 -9.63 -3.28
N ILE A 121 -7.25 -10.93 -3.02
CA ILE A 121 -6.64 -11.55 -1.83
C ILE A 121 -5.13 -11.30 -1.81
N GLY A 122 -4.48 -11.38 -2.97
CA GLY A 122 -3.04 -11.10 -3.11
C GLY A 122 -2.67 -9.65 -2.78
N ILE A 123 -3.56 -8.69 -3.07
CA ILE A 123 -3.32 -7.26 -2.79
C ILE A 123 -3.09 -7.01 -1.29
N ALA A 124 -3.80 -7.71 -0.41
CA ALA A 124 -3.62 -7.60 1.03
C ALA A 124 -2.19 -7.99 1.48
N GLY A 125 -1.50 -8.85 0.75
CA GLY A 125 -0.12 -9.27 1.01
C GLY A 125 0.92 -8.17 0.84
N GLN A 126 0.59 -7.04 0.23
CA GLN A 126 1.53 -5.92 0.08
C GLN A 126 2.01 -5.37 1.43
N ASN A 127 1.15 -5.40 2.46
CA ASN A 127 1.55 -5.00 3.81
C ASN A 127 2.59 -5.96 4.42
N VAL A 128 2.48 -7.26 4.15
CA VAL A 128 3.44 -8.28 4.59
C VAL A 128 4.81 -8.04 3.93
N SER A 129 4.81 -7.70 2.65
CA SER A 129 6.01 -7.39 1.88
C SER A 129 6.79 -6.21 2.46
N MET A 130 6.10 -5.13 2.86
CA MET A 130 6.74 -3.96 3.48
C MET A 130 7.44 -4.30 4.79
N ILE A 131 6.83 -5.16 5.62
CA ILE A 131 7.44 -5.59 6.88
C ILE A 131 8.66 -6.47 6.60
N TYR A 132 8.56 -7.41 5.64
CA TYR A 132 9.69 -8.25 5.26
C TYR A 132 10.88 -7.40 4.79
N ILE A 133 10.66 -6.42 3.91
CA ILE A 133 11.71 -5.46 3.47
C ILE A 133 12.32 -4.73 4.67
N SER A 134 11.51 -4.26 5.61
CA SER A 134 11.99 -3.50 6.77
C SER A 134 12.87 -4.33 7.70
N GLU A 135 12.61 -5.63 7.83
CA GLU A 135 13.33 -6.55 8.73
C GLU A 135 14.66 -7.05 8.14
N ILE A 136 14.82 -7.04 6.80
CA ILE A 136 16.07 -7.46 6.14
C ILE A 136 16.98 -6.29 5.78
N SER A 137 16.50 -5.06 5.93
CA SER A 137 17.20 -3.85 5.47
C SER A 137 18.05 -3.23 6.58
N HIS A 138 19.24 -2.74 6.23
CA HIS A 138 20.07 -1.95 7.12
C HIS A 138 19.39 -0.64 7.52
N ASP A 139 19.53 -0.21 8.77
CA ASP A 139 18.81 0.94 9.35
C ASP A 139 18.94 2.23 8.53
N SER A 140 20.13 2.47 7.92
CA SER A 140 20.37 3.70 7.15
C SER A 140 19.62 3.79 5.82
N ILE A 141 19.21 2.65 5.23
CA ILE A 141 18.54 2.57 3.92
C ILE A 141 17.13 1.99 4.01
N ARG A 142 16.72 1.50 5.20
CA ARG A 142 15.41 0.86 5.44
C ARG A 142 14.24 1.71 4.95
N GLY A 143 14.24 3.00 5.26
CA GLY A 143 13.16 3.91 4.86
C GLY A 143 13.00 4.00 3.34
N GLY A 144 14.11 4.15 2.61
CA GLY A 144 14.09 4.20 1.14
C GLY A 144 13.64 2.87 0.51
N LEU A 145 14.17 1.74 1.02
CA LEU A 145 13.79 0.42 0.52
C LEU A 145 12.31 0.08 0.80
N THR A 146 11.80 0.42 1.98
CA THR A 146 10.38 0.20 2.28
C THR A 146 9.47 1.10 1.44
N ALA A 147 9.85 2.36 1.24
CA ALA A 147 9.11 3.30 0.39
C ALA A 147 9.08 2.86 -1.10
N SER A 148 10.08 2.11 -1.58
CA SER A 148 10.13 1.59 -2.95
C SER A 148 8.99 0.62 -3.28
N SER A 149 8.25 0.11 -2.29
CA SER A 149 7.08 -0.74 -2.52
C SER A 149 5.97 0.00 -3.28
N ALA A 150 5.75 1.28 -3.01
CA ALA A 150 4.83 2.11 -3.78
C ALA A 150 5.30 2.28 -5.23
N SER A 151 6.59 2.48 -5.44
CA SER A 151 7.16 2.56 -6.79
C SER A 151 7.05 1.23 -7.55
N GLY A 152 7.18 0.08 -6.85
CA GLY A 152 6.93 -1.25 -7.41
C GLY A 152 5.51 -1.41 -7.93
N PHE A 153 4.51 -0.92 -7.19
CA PHE A 153 3.11 -0.91 -7.61
C PHE A 153 2.90 -0.08 -8.89
N PHE A 154 3.40 1.14 -8.95
CA PHE A 154 3.27 1.99 -10.15
C PHE A 154 4.08 1.48 -11.34
N LEU A 155 5.22 0.83 -11.09
CA LEU A 155 5.96 0.11 -12.14
C LEU A 155 5.12 -1.03 -12.72
N GLY A 156 4.37 -1.74 -11.90
CA GLY A 156 3.41 -2.76 -12.35
C GLY A 156 2.33 -2.18 -13.26
N ILE A 157 1.74 -1.04 -12.91
CA ILE A 157 0.77 -0.33 -13.77
C ILE A 157 1.41 0.04 -15.11
N LEU A 158 2.63 0.59 -15.10
CA LEU A 158 3.36 0.98 -16.30
C LEU A 158 3.61 -0.21 -17.22
N ILE A 159 4.10 -1.32 -16.67
CA ILE A 159 4.33 -2.57 -17.43
C ILE A 159 3.01 -3.07 -18.03
N SER A 160 1.93 -3.12 -17.23
CA SER A 160 0.64 -3.63 -17.67
C SER A 160 0.03 -2.80 -18.79
N TYR A 161 0.04 -1.47 -18.70
CA TYR A 161 -0.44 -0.60 -19.77
C TYR A 161 0.40 -0.73 -21.05
N THR A 162 1.72 -0.87 -20.91
CA THR A 162 2.62 -1.07 -22.05
C THR A 162 2.31 -2.41 -22.74
N LEU A 163 2.16 -3.48 -21.97
CA LEU A 163 1.81 -4.80 -22.52
C LEU A 163 0.43 -4.78 -23.18
N GLY A 164 -0.58 -4.18 -22.52
CA GLY A 164 -1.95 -4.09 -23.04
C GLY A 164 -2.08 -3.31 -24.34
N GLY A 165 -1.18 -2.36 -24.58
CA GLY A 165 -1.17 -1.58 -25.82
C GLY A 165 -0.46 -2.24 -27.01
N HIS A 166 0.37 -3.25 -26.76
CA HIS A 166 1.21 -3.86 -27.81
C HIS A 166 0.95 -5.35 -28.01
N LEU A 167 0.34 -6.03 -27.06
CA LEU A 167 0.09 -7.47 -27.10
C LEU A 167 -1.41 -7.78 -27.26
N THR A 168 -1.71 -8.94 -27.82
CA THR A 168 -3.08 -9.46 -27.86
C THR A 168 -3.56 -9.86 -26.47
N TYR A 169 -4.89 -9.94 -26.28
CA TYR A 169 -5.51 -10.30 -25.00
C TYR A 169 -4.88 -11.55 -24.36
N MET A 170 -4.78 -12.65 -25.10
CA MET A 170 -4.21 -13.90 -24.56
C MET A 170 -2.71 -13.80 -24.27
N GLN A 171 -1.95 -13.06 -25.09
CA GLN A 171 -0.53 -12.83 -24.84
C GLN A 171 -0.32 -12.05 -23.54
N VAL A 172 -1.14 -11.04 -23.25
CA VAL A 172 -1.10 -10.30 -21.98
C VAL A 172 -1.36 -11.23 -20.80
N ILE A 173 -2.41 -12.07 -20.89
CA ILE A 173 -2.76 -13.01 -19.81
C ILE A 173 -1.64 -14.00 -19.56
N TYR A 174 -1.08 -14.63 -20.59
CA TYR A 174 0.05 -15.56 -20.43
C TYR A 174 1.30 -14.86 -19.90
N THR A 175 1.54 -13.61 -20.28
CA THR A 175 2.66 -12.83 -19.75
C THR A 175 2.45 -12.55 -18.25
N HIS A 176 1.26 -12.11 -17.84
CA HIS A 176 0.97 -11.87 -16.43
C HIS A 176 1.04 -13.17 -15.61
N LEU A 177 0.52 -14.28 -16.14
CA LEU A 177 0.63 -15.60 -15.50
C LEU A 177 2.10 -16.01 -15.31
N THR A 178 2.91 -15.90 -16.37
CA THR A 178 4.34 -16.24 -16.33
C THR A 178 5.09 -15.37 -15.31
N LEU A 179 4.82 -14.06 -15.30
CA LEU A 179 5.41 -13.13 -14.34
C LEU A 179 4.97 -13.42 -12.90
N SER A 180 3.72 -13.88 -12.69
CA SER A 180 3.22 -14.27 -11.37
C SER A 180 3.90 -15.53 -10.86
N VAL A 181 4.06 -16.54 -11.72
CA VAL A 181 4.82 -17.77 -11.38
C VAL A 181 6.28 -17.44 -11.11
N LEU A 182 6.91 -16.61 -11.95
CA LEU A 182 8.30 -16.17 -11.76
C LEU A 182 8.47 -15.43 -10.42
N CYS A 183 7.52 -14.57 -10.04
CA CYS A 183 7.52 -13.89 -8.73
C CYS A 183 7.59 -14.90 -7.58
N ILE A 184 6.73 -15.93 -7.59
CA ILE A 184 6.74 -16.98 -6.57
C ILE A 184 8.08 -17.72 -6.55
N MET A 185 8.60 -18.11 -7.72
CA MET A 185 9.89 -18.78 -7.82
C MET A 185 11.03 -17.93 -7.25
N LEU A 186 11.10 -16.66 -7.58
CA LEU A 186 12.12 -15.76 -7.05
C LEU A 186 12.00 -15.57 -5.53
N LEU A 187 10.79 -15.48 -4.98
CA LEU A 187 10.57 -15.38 -3.53
C LEU A 187 11.07 -16.63 -2.78
N THR A 188 11.00 -17.82 -3.39
CA THR A 188 11.52 -19.04 -2.76
C THR A 188 13.04 -19.03 -2.57
N LEU A 189 13.78 -18.24 -3.36
CA LEU A 189 15.24 -18.13 -3.28
C LEU A 189 15.71 -17.24 -2.12
N LEU A 190 14.85 -16.39 -1.57
CA LEU A 190 15.21 -15.51 -0.46
C LEU A 190 15.19 -16.27 0.87
N PRO A 191 16.14 -16.00 1.80
CA PRO A 191 16.05 -16.47 3.19
C PRO A 191 14.88 -15.82 3.92
N GLU A 192 14.37 -16.50 4.96
CA GLU A 192 13.33 -15.94 5.85
C GLU A 192 13.90 -14.74 6.65
N SER A 193 13.00 -13.88 7.17
CA SER A 193 13.38 -12.75 8.03
C SER A 193 14.15 -13.21 9.26
N PRO A 194 15.30 -12.59 9.58
CA PRO A 194 16.04 -12.92 10.79
C PRO A 194 15.25 -12.61 12.06
N VAL A 195 14.42 -11.57 12.05
CA VAL A 195 13.56 -11.20 13.19
C VAL A 195 12.53 -12.30 13.47
N PHE A 196 11.90 -12.84 12.43
CA PHE A 196 10.96 -13.95 12.59
C PHE A 196 11.64 -15.23 13.07
N LEU A 197 12.80 -15.59 12.52
CA LEU A 197 13.53 -16.77 12.92
C LEU A 197 13.92 -16.73 14.39
N MET A 198 14.32 -15.57 14.90
CA MET A 198 14.57 -15.36 16.33
C MET A 198 13.30 -15.41 17.19
N LEU A 199 12.16 -14.93 16.67
CA LEU A 199 10.87 -15.04 17.37
C LEU A 199 10.45 -16.49 17.61
N VAL A 200 10.75 -17.39 16.67
CA VAL A 200 10.44 -18.83 16.78
C VAL A 200 11.59 -19.65 17.37
N GLY A 201 12.65 -18.99 17.88
CA GLY A 201 13.76 -19.66 18.58
C GLY A 201 14.75 -20.38 17.67
N LYS A 202 14.84 -19.99 16.38
CA LYS A 202 15.75 -20.59 15.38
C LYS A 202 16.99 -19.70 15.18
N ASP A 203 17.78 -19.49 16.21
CA ASP A 203 18.92 -18.57 16.21
C ASP A 203 19.97 -18.92 15.15
N ASP A 204 20.24 -20.21 14.88
CA ASP A 204 21.21 -20.66 13.85
C ASP A 204 20.73 -20.31 12.42
N GLU A 205 19.43 -20.46 12.14
CA GLU A 205 18.85 -20.07 10.84
C GLU A 205 18.84 -18.54 10.72
N ALA A 206 18.59 -17.81 11.81
CA ALA A 206 18.66 -16.34 11.85
C ALA A 206 20.09 -15.85 11.55
N ALA A 207 21.10 -16.47 12.12
CA ALA A 207 22.51 -16.16 11.84
C ALA A 207 22.85 -16.32 10.33
N LYS A 208 22.37 -17.40 9.71
CA LYS A 208 22.53 -17.64 8.26
C LYS A 208 21.78 -16.58 7.43
N SER A 209 20.59 -16.18 7.83
CA SER A 209 19.82 -15.16 7.17
C SER A 209 20.51 -13.78 7.24
N ILE A 210 21.01 -13.38 8.42
CA ILE A 210 21.79 -12.16 8.60
C ILE A 210 23.05 -12.19 7.73
N SER A 211 23.79 -13.30 7.75
CA SER A 211 24.98 -13.52 6.93
C SER A 211 24.69 -13.31 5.43
N PHE A 212 23.57 -13.82 4.94
CA PHE A 212 23.15 -13.65 3.54
C PHE A 212 22.88 -12.19 3.22
N TYR A 213 22.07 -11.48 4.02
CA TYR A 213 21.67 -10.10 3.74
C TYR A 213 22.78 -9.06 4.02
N LYS A 214 23.71 -9.36 4.92
CA LYS A 214 24.88 -8.49 5.20
C LYS A 214 26.12 -8.87 4.40
N ARG A 215 26.13 -10.00 3.69
CA ARG A 215 27.28 -10.52 2.95
C ARG A 215 28.53 -10.63 3.83
N VAL A 216 28.38 -11.24 4.99
CA VAL A 216 29.44 -11.51 5.98
C VAL A 216 29.45 -12.98 6.35
N ASP A 217 30.56 -13.45 6.94
CA ASP A 217 30.61 -14.80 7.48
C ASP A 217 29.64 -14.98 8.63
N VAL A 218 29.02 -16.18 8.74
CA VAL A 218 28.07 -16.53 9.81
C VAL A 218 28.67 -16.37 11.21
N THR A 219 29.97 -16.61 11.33
CA THR A 219 30.72 -16.52 12.60
C THR A 219 31.26 -15.12 12.90
N SER A 220 30.93 -14.13 12.08
CA SER A 220 31.43 -12.76 12.23
C SER A 220 30.83 -12.05 13.45
N LYS A 221 31.61 -11.16 14.08
CA LYS A 221 31.14 -10.29 15.17
C LYS A 221 29.94 -9.42 14.76
N GLU A 222 29.81 -9.12 13.47
CA GLU A 222 28.67 -8.34 12.93
C GLU A 222 27.37 -9.13 13.02
N VAL A 223 27.38 -10.43 12.74
CA VAL A 223 26.21 -11.31 12.90
C VAL A 223 25.83 -11.41 14.36
N GLU A 224 26.80 -11.61 15.27
CA GLU A 224 26.56 -11.70 16.71
C GLU A 224 25.98 -10.38 17.27
N SER A 225 26.53 -9.25 16.84
CA SER A 225 26.00 -7.91 17.19
C SER A 225 24.55 -7.72 16.73
N GLU A 226 24.21 -8.13 15.50
CA GLU A 226 22.85 -7.98 14.99
C GLU A 226 21.88 -8.92 15.71
N ILE A 227 22.26 -10.16 16.00
CA ILE A 227 21.47 -11.08 16.83
C ILE A 227 21.18 -10.45 18.19
N SER A 228 22.22 -9.88 18.85
CA SER A 228 22.05 -9.21 20.13
C SER A 228 21.09 -8.03 20.05
N LYS A 229 21.19 -7.23 18.99
CA LYS A 229 20.32 -6.09 18.73
C LYS A 229 18.87 -6.53 18.51
N ILE A 230 18.62 -7.55 17.71
CA ILE A 230 17.27 -8.10 17.46
C ILE A 230 16.71 -8.66 18.78
N ARG A 231 17.52 -9.39 19.57
CA ARG A 231 17.12 -9.94 20.87
C ARG A 231 16.70 -8.84 21.85
N LEU A 232 17.41 -7.71 21.89
CA LEU A 232 17.04 -6.53 22.67
C LEU A 232 15.72 -5.91 22.23
N GLN A 233 15.46 -5.86 20.92
CA GLN A 233 14.20 -5.35 20.37
C GLN A 233 13.00 -6.25 20.69
N LEU A 234 13.21 -7.58 20.71
CA LEU A 234 12.15 -8.55 20.99
C LEU A 234 11.78 -8.63 22.47
N HIS A 235 12.73 -8.36 23.39
CA HIS A 235 12.53 -8.47 24.84
C HIS A 235 12.93 -7.21 25.62
N PRO A 236 12.31 -6.05 25.34
CA PRO A 236 12.70 -4.78 25.97
C PRO A 236 12.54 -4.76 27.50
N ARG A 237 11.68 -5.63 28.09
CA ARG A 237 11.56 -5.81 29.55
C ARG A 237 12.66 -6.68 30.16
N ARG A 238 13.15 -7.68 29.41
CA ARG A 238 14.23 -8.56 29.85
C ARG A 238 15.54 -7.76 30.06
N THR A 239 15.76 -6.79 29.18
CA THR A 239 16.94 -5.92 29.25
C THR A 239 16.94 -5.02 30.50
N LYS A 240 15.79 -4.43 30.85
CA LYS A 240 15.67 -3.63 32.08
C LYS A 240 15.87 -4.46 33.33
N ILE A 241 15.36 -5.71 33.36
CA ILE A 241 15.54 -6.61 34.51
C ILE A 241 16.98 -7.12 34.58
N LEU A 242 17.67 -7.36 33.45
CA LEU A 242 19.08 -7.77 33.41
C LEU A 242 20.02 -6.62 33.75
N GLU A 243 19.67 -5.38 33.47
CA GLU A 243 20.42 -4.18 33.91
C GLU A 243 20.24 -3.90 35.41
N GLU A 244 19.10 -4.29 35.98
CA GLU A 244 18.79 -4.13 37.41
C GLU A 244 19.25 -5.33 38.29
N SER A 245 19.45 -6.53 37.69
CA SER A 245 19.89 -7.74 38.38
C SER A 245 21.25 -8.21 37.87
N ASN A 246 22.26 -8.14 38.72
CA ASN A 246 23.60 -8.71 38.44
C ASN A 246 23.67 -10.24 38.47
N ASP A 247 22.54 -10.96 38.61
CA ASP A 247 22.49 -12.42 38.72
C ASP A 247 21.77 -13.08 37.51
N LEU A 248 22.56 -13.73 36.65
CA LEU A 248 22.14 -14.34 35.40
C LEU A 248 21.36 -15.68 35.53
N GLU A 249 21.47 -16.39 36.66
CA GLU A 249 20.94 -17.76 36.79
C GLU A 249 19.52 -17.88 37.35
N ALA A 250 19.02 -16.86 38.07
CA ALA A 250 17.70 -16.95 38.68
C ALA A 250 16.52 -16.56 37.76
N THR A 251 16.80 -16.05 36.57
CA THR A 251 15.79 -15.37 35.71
C THR A 251 15.11 -16.29 34.69
N ASP A 252 15.69 -17.41 34.28
CA ASP A 252 15.18 -18.24 33.19
C ASP A 252 13.86 -19.00 33.50
N GLY A 253 13.67 -19.41 34.75
CA GLY A 253 12.45 -20.08 35.22
C GLY A 253 11.24 -19.15 35.36
N LEU A 254 11.48 -17.91 35.82
CA LEU A 254 10.44 -16.89 35.98
C LEU A 254 10.00 -16.28 34.63
N VAL A 255 10.89 -16.23 33.66
CA VAL A 255 10.63 -15.68 32.32
C VAL A 255 9.75 -16.60 31.49
N LYS A 256 9.93 -17.95 31.58
CA LYS A 256 9.11 -18.92 30.86
C LYS A 256 7.65 -18.90 31.30
N ASN A 257 7.37 -18.84 32.59
CA ASN A 257 6.01 -18.78 33.12
C ASN A 257 5.29 -17.43 32.85
N ASN A 258 6.04 -16.33 32.76
CA ASN A 258 5.46 -15.03 32.44
C ASN A 258 5.22 -14.81 30.94
N LEU A 259 5.94 -15.50 30.05
CA LEU A 259 5.73 -15.42 28.59
C LEU A 259 4.41 -16.07 28.16
N GLU A 260 4.03 -17.22 28.70
CA GLU A 260 2.75 -17.88 28.37
C GLU A 260 1.53 -17.13 28.86
N THR A 261 1.65 -16.34 29.96
CA THR A 261 0.57 -15.52 30.49
C THR A 261 0.46 -14.17 29.76
N VAL A 262 1.54 -13.66 29.18
CA VAL A 262 1.56 -12.36 28.46
C VAL A 262 0.95 -12.47 27.06
N ASP A 263 1.18 -13.57 26.34
CA ASP A 263 0.63 -13.77 24.98
C ASP A 263 -0.90 -13.91 24.97
N LYS A 264 -1.48 -14.57 25.99
CA LYS A 264 -2.94 -14.68 26.16
C LYS A 264 -3.59 -13.38 26.66
N SER A 265 -2.85 -12.52 27.34
CA SER A 265 -3.36 -11.24 27.84
C SER A 265 -3.29 -10.11 26.80
N GLN A 266 -2.39 -10.19 25.81
CA GLN A 266 -2.20 -9.13 24.82
C GLN A 266 -3.36 -8.99 23.82
N SER A 267 -4.01 -10.06 23.39
CA SER A 267 -5.13 -9.95 22.44
C SER A 267 -6.41 -9.38 23.08
N ASN A 268 -6.69 -9.75 24.34
CA ASN A 268 -7.77 -9.14 25.12
C ASN A 268 -7.42 -7.73 25.62
N SER A 269 -6.16 -7.37 25.66
CA SER A 269 -5.60 -6.11 26.13
C SER A 269 -5.72 -4.98 25.10
N ALA A 270 -5.44 -5.23 23.79
CA ALA A 270 -5.44 -4.19 22.75
C ALA A 270 -6.81 -3.53 22.57
N TRP A 271 -7.88 -4.32 22.49
CA TRP A 271 -9.25 -3.81 22.39
C TRP A 271 -9.72 -3.09 23.66
N SER A 272 -9.37 -3.63 24.82
CA SER A 272 -9.65 -3.01 26.12
C SER A 272 -8.90 -1.68 26.28
N TYR A 273 -7.61 -1.64 25.91
CA TYR A 273 -6.80 -0.43 25.90
C TYR A 273 -7.38 0.62 24.94
N PHE A 274 -7.73 0.22 23.70
CA PHE A 274 -8.33 1.11 22.71
C PHE A 274 -9.63 1.76 23.23
N LYS A 275 -10.52 0.97 23.85
CA LYS A 275 -11.77 1.49 24.44
C LYS A 275 -11.53 2.55 25.52
N LYS A 276 -10.46 2.43 26.29
CA LYS A 276 -10.10 3.37 27.38
C LYS A 276 -9.35 4.59 26.86
N SER A 277 -8.59 4.47 25.77
CA SER A 277 -7.74 5.54 25.22
C SER A 277 -8.50 6.47 24.29
N LYS A 278 -8.95 7.63 24.80
CA LYS A 278 -9.61 8.67 24.00
C LYS A 278 -8.71 9.24 22.90
N SER A 279 -7.39 9.29 23.10
CA SER A 279 -6.44 9.76 22.10
C SER A 279 -6.35 8.79 20.92
N SER A 280 -6.23 7.48 21.18
CA SER A 280 -6.19 6.46 20.13
C SER A 280 -7.48 6.40 19.32
N GLN A 281 -8.65 6.60 19.96
CA GLN A 281 -9.94 6.68 19.26
C GLN A 281 -10.02 7.92 18.34
N ARG A 282 -9.54 9.08 18.79
CA ARG A 282 -9.49 10.29 17.96
C ARG A 282 -8.50 10.16 16.81
N ALA A 283 -7.34 9.57 17.10
CA ALA A 283 -6.33 9.27 16.10
C ALA A 283 -6.90 8.35 15.01
N LEU A 284 -7.56 7.26 15.38
CA LEU A 284 -8.21 6.35 14.42
C LEU A 284 -9.28 7.06 13.61
N LYS A 285 -10.17 7.84 14.25
CA LYS A 285 -11.17 8.62 13.54
C LYS A 285 -10.54 9.55 12.49
N THR A 286 -9.45 10.24 12.85
CA THR A 286 -8.74 11.15 11.93
C THR A 286 -8.14 10.38 10.76
N VAL A 287 -7.46 9.26 11.03
CA VAL A 287 -6.89 8.41 9.98
C VAL A 287 -7.97 7.88 9.04
N LEU A 288 -9.09 7.36 9.57
CA LEU A 288 -10.21 6.86 8.74
C LEU A 288 -10.79 7.94 7.83
N ILE A 289 -11.00 9.15 8.34
CA ILE A 289 -11.54 10.26 7.54
C ILE A 289 -10.54 10.66 6.45
N ILE A 290 -9.25 10.76 6.76
CA ILE A 290 -8.23 11.12 5.77
C ILE A 290 -8.08 10.03 4.71
N MET A 291 -7.98 8.76 5.09
CA MET A 291 -7.90 7.64 4.14
C MET A 291 -9.15 7.58 3.25
N GLY A 292 -10.33 7.77 3.83
CA GLY A 292 -11.57 7.84 3.06
C GLY A 292 -11.61 9.03 2.10
N ALA A 293 -11.27 10.22 2.57
CA ALA A 293 -11.23 11.42 1.74
C ALA A 293 -10.25 11.25 0.56
N THR A 294 -9.01 10.83 0.81
CA THR A 294 -8.00 10.67 -0.25
C THR A 294 -8.40 9.59 -1.26
N THR A 295 -9.02 8.50 -0.82
CA THR A 295 -9.53 7.47 -1.72
C THR A 295 -10.66 8.00 -2.62
N MET A 296 -11.58 8.80 -2.07
CA MET A 296 -12.72 9.36 -2.78
C MET A 296 -12.37 10.62 -3.61
N MET A 297 -11.11 11.08 -3.64
CA MET A 297 -10.64 12.15 -4.54
C MET A 297 -10.55 11.71 -6.02
N GLY A 298 -10.78 10.43 -6.33
CA GLY A 298 -10.94 9.93 -7.69
C GLY A 298 -9.67 9.43 -8.39
N CYS A 299 -8.50 9.49 -7.76
CA CYS A 299 -7.26 9.03 -8.39
C CYS A 299 -7.26 7.51 -8.68
N VAL A 300 -7.92 6.69 -7.86
CA VAL A 300 -8.08 5.25 -8.11
C VAL A 300 -8.83 4.98 -9.41
N VAL A 301 -9.74 5.87 -9.80
CA VAL A 301 -10.46 5.81 -11.08
C VAL A 301 -9.51 5.97 -12.26
N LEU A 302 -8.55 6.90 -12.16
CA LEU A 302 -7.51 7.08 -13.18
C LEU A 302 -6.64 5.82 -13.33
N GLN A 303 -6.37 5.11 -12.24
CA GLN A 303 -5.55 3.88 -12.26
C GLN A 303 -6.28 2.70 -12.90
N VAL A 304 -7.60 2.60 -12.72
CA VAL A 304 -8.39 1.45 -13.16
C VAL A 304 -9.00 1.68 -14.54
N TYR A 305 -9.38 2.91 -14.87
CA TYR A 305 -10.11 3.27 -16.10
C TYR A 305 -9.36 4.29 -16.97
N ALA A 306 -8.02 4.29 -16.96
CA ALA A 306 -7.22 5.29 -17.67
C ALA A 306 -7.57 5.38 -19.17
N GLU A 307 -7.54 4.26 -19.89
CA GLU A 307 -7.75 4.27 -21.34
C GLU A 307 -9.17 4.68 -21.76
N PRO A 308 -10.27 4.15 -21.17
CA PRO A 308 -11.61 4.65 -21.42
C PRO A 308 -11.76 6.13 -21.13
N LEU A 309 -11.16 6.60 -20.03
CA LEU A 309 -11.21 8.01 -19.63
C LEU A 309 -10.48 8.91 -20.63
N PHE A 310 -9.28 8.54 -21.10
CA PHE A 310 -8.57 9.29 -22.13
C PHE A 310 -9.30 9.25 -23.47
N LYS A 311 -9.91 8.13 -23.84
CA LYS A 311 -10.69 8.00 -25.07
C LYS A 311 -11.89 8.95 -25.08
N GLU A 312 -12.54 9.15 -23.93
CA GLU A 312 -13.66 10.07 -23.78
C GLU A 312 -13.18 11.54 -23.65
N ALA A 313 -12.20 11.79 -22.78
CA ALA A 313 -11.74 13.13 -22.44
C ALA A 313 -10.82 13.76 -23.51
N VAL A 314 -10.05 12.95 -24.25
CA VAL A 314 -9.03 13.41 -25.21
C VAL A 314 -9.06 12.55 -26.49
N PRO A 315 -10.18 12.54 -27.25
CA PRO A 315 -10.36 11.65 -28.38
C PRO A 315 -9.37 11.88 -29.55
N SER A 316 -8.69 13.01 -29.58
CA SER A 316 -7.66 13.34 -30.58
C SER A 316 -6.29 12.72 -30.34
N MET A 317 -6.06 12.11 -29.18
CA MET A 317 -4.78 11.49 -28.80
C MET A 317 -4.93 9.98 -28.63
N PRO A 318 -3.89 9.18 -28.93
CA PRO A 318 -3.93 7.73 -28.70
C PRO A 318 -4.09 7.41 -27.20
N SER A 319 -5.24 6.90 -26.80
CA SER A 319 -5.61 6.64 -25.39
C SER A 319 -4.62 5.72 -24.67
N ASN A 320 -4.12 4.68 -25.37
CA ASN A 320 -3.11 3.79 -24.81
C ASN A 320 -1.79 4.50 -24.46
N GLN A 321 -1.27 5.36 -25.37
CA GLN A 321 -0.05 6.13 -25.09
C GLN A 321 -0.27 7.09 -23.92
N CYS A 322 -1.43 7.73 -23.86
CA CYS A 322 -1.79 8.59 -22.72
C CYS A 322 -1.82 7.82 -21.40
N SER A 323 -2.32 6.58 -21.41
CA SER A 323 -2.32 5.72 -20.21
C SER A 323 -0.90 5.31 -19.78
N ILE A 324 -0.02 5.02 -20.73
CA ILE A 324 1.40 4.73 -20.45
C ILE A 324 2.09 5.96 -19.82
N PHE A 325 1.88 7.15 -20.37
CA PHE A 325 2.42 8.39 -19.79
C PHE A 325 1.84 8.67 -18.40
N LEU A 326 0.56 8.37 -18.16
CA LEU A 326 -0.05 8.48 -16.83
C LEU A 326 0.64 7.54 -15.81
N ALA A 327 0.94 6.31 -16.20
CA ALA A 327 1.65 5.38 -15.32
C ALA A 327 3.09 5.84 -15.03
N LEU A 328 3.75 6.41 -16.02
CA LEU A 328 5.08 7.02 -15.84
C LEU A 328 5.02 8.21 -14.89
N ASP A 329 3.99 9.06 -15.03
CA ASP A 329 3.71 10.18 -14.13
C ASP A 329 3.54 9.72 -12.67
N PHE A 330 2.72 8.71 -12.42
CA PHE A 330 2.57 8.10 -11.09
C PHE A 330 3.90 7.60 -10.53
N LEU A 331 4.70 6.91 -11.34
CA LEU A 331 5.99 6.37 -10.92
C LEU A 331 6.96 7.49 -10.53
N ILE A 332 7.10 8.52 -11.35
CA ILE A 332 7.96 9.67 -11.07
C ILE A 332 7.49 10.40 -9.80
N ALA A 333 6.18 10.68 -9.70
CA ALA A 333 5.60 11.35 -8.55
C ALA A 333 5.81 10.58 -7.25
N SER A 334 5.69 9.24 -7.26
CA SER A 334 5.91 8.40 -6.08
C SER A 334 7.35 8.44 -5.58
N ILE A 335 8.33 8.46 -6.49
CA ILE A 335 9.76 8.60 -6.16
C ILE A 335 10.02 9.97 -5.55
N LEU A 336 9.51 11.03 -6.17
CA LEU A 336 9.67 12.40 -5.67
C LEU A 336 8.97 12.62 -4.33
N CYS A 337 7.81 12.00 -4.10
CA CYS A 337 7.10 12.04 -2.82
C CYS A 337 7.98 11.51 -1.68
N SER A 338 8.68 10.40 -1.89
CA SER A 338 9.57 9.82 -0.89
C SER A 338 10.68 10.78 -0.45
N LEU A 339 11.13 11.65 -1.35
CA LEU A 339 12.12 12.70 -1.05
C LEU A 339 11.51 13.95 -0.40
N ALA A 340 10.26 14.28 -0.76
CA ALA A 340 9.58 15.48 -0.31
C ALA A 340 9.02 15.36 1.10
N ILE A 341 8.51 14.18 1.49
CA ILE A 341 7.80 13.95 2.75
C ILE A 341 8.65 14.29 3.98
N ASP A 342 9.96 14.02 3.91
CA ASP A 342 10.90 14.32 5.00
C ASP A 342 11.31 15.80 5.07
N ARG A 343 11.14 16.55 3.97
CA ARG A 343 11.43 17.98 3.92
C ARG A 343 10.28 18.86 4.40
N PHE A 344 9.07 18.62 3.87
CA PHE A 344 7.92 19.52 4.06
C PHE A 344 7.04 19.15 5.25
N GLY A 345 7.14 17.93 5.78
CA GLY A 345 6.24 17.42 6.84
C GLY A 345 4.93 16.88 6.27
N ARG A 346 4.24 16.09 7.10
CA ARG A 346 3.07 15.32 6.67
C ARG A 346 1.83 16.19 6.48
N LYS A 347 1.54 17.05 7.47
CA LYS A 347 0.38 17.94 7.44
C LYS A 347 0.43 18.95 6.30
N SER A 348 1.54 19.67 6.17
CA SER A 348 1.69 20.74 5.17
C SER A 348 1.61 20.18 3.75
N LEU A 349 2.27 19.05 3.51
CA LEU A 349 2.25 18.40 2.20
C LEU A 349 0.85 17.88 1.85
N LEU A 350 0.13 17.28 2.82
CA LEU A 350 -1.25 16.81 2.60
C LEU A 350 -2.21 17.95 2.25
N ILE A 351 -2.14 19.08 2.97
CA ILE A 351 -2.98 20.25 2.68
C ILE A 351 -2.67 20.81 1.28
N LEU A 352 -1.39 21.01 0.97
CA LEU A 352 -0.96 21.57 -0.31
C LEU A 352 -1.42 20.69 -1.47
N THR A 353 -1.16 19.37 -1.39
CA THR A 353 -1.49 18.44 -2.48
C THR A 353 -3.00 18.24 -2.61
N SER A 354 -3.77 18.19 -1.50
CA SER A 354 -5.23 18.12 -1.58
C SER A 354 -5.83 19.36 -2.21
N THR A 355 -5.34 20.56 -1.84
CA THR A 355 -5.83 21.82 -2.42
C THR A 355 -5.50 21.92 -3.91
N ALA A 356 -4.26 21.60 -4.29
CA ALA A 356 -3.85 21.64 -5.69
C ALA A 356 -4.58 20.57 -6.54
N SER A 357 -4.81 19.36 -5.99
CA SER A 357 -5.65 18.34 -6.63
C SER A 357 -7.08 18.83 -6.85
N GLY A 358 -7.66 19.53 -5.86
CA GLY A 358 -8.98 20.14 -5.97
C GLY A 358 -9.04 21.20 -7.09
N ILE A 359 -8.03 22.05 -7.21
CA ILE A 359 -7.95 23.03 -8.31
C ILE A 359 -7.86 22.33 -9.67
N CYS A 360 -6.98 21.32 -9.80
CA CYS A 360 -6.85 20.54 -11.03
C CYS A 360 -8.17 19.87 -11.44
N THR A 361 -8.90 19.28 -10.49
CA THR A 361 -10.16 18.58 -10.76
C THR A 361 -11.30 19.55 -11.09
N VAL A 362 -11.34 20.79 -10.53
CA VAL A 362 -12.28 21.85 -10.96
C VAL A 362 -12.00 22.24 -12.41
N LEU A 363 -10.75 22.53 -12.74
CA LEU A 363 -10.36 22.91 -14.09
C LEU A 363 -10.65 21.79 -15.10
N LEU A 364 -10.37 20.54 -14.71
CA LEU A 364 -10.68 19.38 -15.54
C LEU A 364 -12.17 19.19 -15.74
N GLY A 365 -12.98 19.30 -14.69
CA GLY A 365 -14.45 19.26 -14.80
C GLY A 365 -15.01 20.35 -15.72
N ALA A 366 -14.49 21.59 -15.59
CA ALA A 366 -14.86 22.69 -16.48
C ALA A 366 -14.42 22.44 -17.94
N GLN A 367 -13.22 21.91 -18.14
CA GLN A 367 -12.72 21.59 -19.48
C GLN A 367 -13.58 20.50 -20.16
N LEU A 368 -13.96 19.45 -19.42
CA LEU A 368 -14.80 18.37 -19.95
C LEU A 368 -16.24 18.82 -20.25
N GLN A 369 -16.74 19.85 -19.56
CA GLN A 369 -18.10 20.36 -19.77
C GLN A 369 -18.17 21.45 -20.84
N TYR A 370 -17.22 22.37 -20.88
CA TYR A 370 -17.26 23.56 -21.71
C TYR A 370 -16.26 23.55 -22.88
N HIS A 371 -15.33 22.60 -22.92
CA HIS A 371 -14.28 22.49 -23.94
C HIS A 371 -13.57 23.82 -24.25
N TYR A 372 -13.23 24.61 -23.22
CA TYR A 372 -12.69 25.95 -23.35
C TYR A 372 -11.23 25.98 -23.87
N ALA A 373 -10.55 24.85 -23.87
CA ALA A 373 -9.16 24.72 -24.30
C ALA A 373 -8.98 23.50 -25.23
N PRO A 374 -7.88 23.40 -25.98
CA PRO A 374 -7.61 22.27 -26.86
C PRO A 374 -7.38 20.97 -26.07
N ALA A 375 -7.56 19.84 -26.76
CA ALA A 375 -7.55 18.49 -26.15
C ALA A 375 -6.25 18.15 -25.39
N TRP A 376 -5.08 18.62 -25.83
CA TRP A 376 -3.82 18.42 -25.12
C TRP A 376 -3.84 19.04 -23.69
N PHE A 377 -4.60 20.12 -23.51
CA PHE A 377 -4.73 20.75 -22.20
C PHE A 377 -5.54 19.88 -21.22
N THR A 378 -6.53 19.14 -21.71
CA THR A 378 -7.25 18.14 -20.91
C THR A 378 -6.30 17.06 -20.41
N ALA A 379 -5.44 16.52 -21.29
CA ALA A 379 -4.42 15.56 -20.89
C ALA A 379 -3.45 16.13 -19.86
N LEU A 380 -3.01 17.38 -20.02
CA LEU A 380 -2.15 18.07 -19.06
C LEU A 380 -2.81 18.21 -17.68
N LEU A 381 -4.11 18.50 -17.62
CA LEU A 381 -4.86 18.59 -16.37
C LEU A 381 -4.99 17.20 -15.68
N ILE A 382 -5.18 16.13 -16.45
CA ILE A 382 -5.20 14.76 -15.92
C ILE A 382 -3.84 14.39 -15.32
N TYR A 383 -2.73 14.64 -16.04
CA TYR A 383 -1.38 14.38 -15.53
C TYR A 383 -1.06 15.29 -14.34
N GLY A 384 -1.41 16.58 -14.38
CA GLY A 384 -1.23 17.50 -13.26
C GLY A 384 -1.97 17.06 -11.99
N PHE A 385 -3.21 16.58 -12.14
CA PHE A 385 -3.96 16.02 -11.03
C PHE A 385 -3.30 14.76 -10.48
N SER A 386 -2.96 13.79 -11.34
CA SER A 386 -2.33 12.53 -10.91
C SER A 386 -1.00 12.75 -10.22
N PHE A 387 -0.16 13.64 -10.77
CA PHE A 387 1.13 14.01 -10.20
C PHE A 387 1.00 14.61 -8.80
N VAL A 388 0.20 15.67 -8.69
CA VAL A 388 0.02 16.40 -7.42
C VAL A 388 -0.62 15.49 -6.36
N PHE A 389 -1.61 14.69 -6.74
CA PHE A 389 -2.24 13.73 -5.84
C PHE A 389 -1.22 12.71 -5.31
N THR A 390 -0.41 12.13 -6.19
CA THR A 390 0.57 11.10 -5.83
C THR A 390 1.71 11.67 -4.99
N MET A 391 2.09 12.92 -5.19
CA MET A 391 3.09 13.64 -4.38
C MET A 391 2.72 13.78 -2.89
N GLY A 392 1.47 13.54 -2.49
CA GLY A 392 1.07 13.65 -1.09
C GLY A 392 -0.14 12.79 -0.72
N CYS A 393 -1.29 13.02 -1.34
CA CYS A 393 -2.55 12.38 -0.97
C CYS A 393 -2.51 10.84 -1.08
N ALA A 394 -1.72 10.28 -1.99
CA ALA A 394 -1.57 8.83 -2.15
C ALA A 394 -0.72 8.19 -1.05
N VAL A 395 0.25 8.89 -0.48
CA VAL A 395 1.28 8.31 0.39
C VAL A 395 1.09 8.69 1.86
N ILE A 396 0.79 9.96 2.13
CA ILE A 396 0.76 10.50 3.49
C ILE A 396 -0.26 9.81 4.40
N PRO A 397 -1.48 9.43 3.97
CA PRO A 397 -2.43 8.73 4.84
C PRO A 397 -1.88 7.42 5.40
N PHE A 398 -1.13 6.66 4.59
CA PHE A 398 -0.48 5.41 5.01
C PHE A 398 0.67 5.66 5.97
N VAL A 399 1.44 6.74 5.77
CA VAL A 399 2.51 7.15 6.69
C VAL A 399 1.90 7.57 8.04
N LEU A 400 0.85 8.38 8.05
CA LEU A 400 0.13 8.75 9.26
C LEU A 400 -0.43 7.53 9.98
N ASN A 401 -1.01 6.57 9.25
CA ASN A 401 -1.50 5.31 9.81
C ASN A 401 -0.39 4.53 10.53
N ALA A 402 0.85 4.57 10.04
CA ALA A 402 1.99 3.90 10.66
C ALA A 402 2.57 4.66 11.87
N GLU A 403 2.54 6.01 11.85
CA GLU A 403 3.20 6.86 12.85
C GLU A 403 2.33 7.18 14.08
N VAL A 404 1.01 7.26 13.91
CA VAL A 404 0.10 7.87 14.89
C VAL A 404 -0.23 6.95 16.06
N PHE A 405 -0.18 5.64 15.89
CA PHE A 405 -0.66 4.69 16.90
C PHE A 405 0.44 4.19 17.83
N LEU A 406 0.10 4.08 19.13
CA LEU A 406 0.93 3.42 20.12
C LEU A 406 1.12 1.94 19.79
N PRO A 407 2.25 1.33 20.16
CA PRO A 407 2.56 -0.08 19.86
C PRO A 407 1.45 -1.05 20.27
N GLU A 408 0.77 -0.80 21.42
CA GLU A 408 -0.26 -1.66 21.99
C GLU A 408 -1.52 -1.78 21.14
N VAL A 409 -1.86 -0.73 20.37
CA VAL A 409 -3.08 -0.67 19.54
C VAL A 409 -2.80 -0.55 18.04
N ARG A 410 -1.53 -0.42 17.65
CA ARG A 410 -1.11 -0.17 16.26
C ARG A 410 -1.65 -1.22 15.30
N SER A 411 -1.48 -2.50 15.62
CA SER A 411 -1.93 -3.59 14.74
C SER A 411 -3.45 -3.57 14.54
N LEU A 412 -4.21 -3.38 15.62
CA LEU A 412 -5.67 -3.29 15.57
C LEU A 412 -6.12 -2.09 14.75
N CYS A 413 -5.59 -0.90 15.03
CA CYS A 413 -5.99 0.33 14.34
C CYS A 413 -5.61 0.30 12.85
N ASN A 414 -4.42 -0.22 12.51
CA ASN A 414 -3.99 -0.38 11.12
C ASN A 414 -4.90 -1.34 10.36
N SER A 415 -5.29 -2.46 10.96
CA SER A 415 -6.22 -3.42 10.32
C SER A 415 -7.58 -2.80 10.05
N ILE A 416 -8.11 -2.03 11.01
CA ILE A 416 -9.38 -1.30 10.82
C ILE A 416 -9.23 -0.26 9.71
N ALA A 417 -8.17 0.55 9.71
CA ALA A 417 -7.94 1.58 8.71
C ALA A 417 -7.82 1.00 7.29
N MET A 418 -7.09 -0.11 7.13
CA MET A 418 -6.96 -0.79 5.85
C MET A 418 -8.30 -1.40 5.38
N ALA A 419 -9.06 -2.02 6.26
CA ALA A 419 -10.39 -2.54 5.93
C ALA A 419 -11.33 -1.43 5.40
N PHE A 420 -11.34 -0.26 6.06
CA PHE A 420 -12.11 0.89 5.59
C PHE A 420 -11.60 1.43 4.26
N THR A 421 -10.28 1.43 4.02
CA THR A 421 -9.71 1.84 2.72
C THR A 421 -10.20 0.96 1.58
N TRP A 422 -10.25 -0.37 1.78
CA TRP A 422 -10.81 -1.29 0.79
C TRP A 422 -12.30 -1.02 0.51
N ILE A 423 -13.07 -0.73 1.57
CA ILE A 423 -14.50 -0.37 1.43
C ILE A 423 -14.65 0.93 0.64
N TYR A 424 -13.89 1.97 0.95
CA TYR A 424 -13.93 3.25 0.22
C TYR A 424 -13.52 3.08 -1.24
N ASN A 425 -12.46 2.31 -1.53
CA ASN A 425 -12.05 2.01 -2.90
C ASN A 425 -13.16 1.28 -3.67
N PHE A 426 -13.77 0.26 -3.06
CA PHE A 426 -14.87 -0.47 -3.67
C PHE A 426 -16.05 0.45 -4.00
N ILE A 427 -16.48 1.27 -3.05
CA ILE A 427 -17.60 2.22 -3.22
C ILE A 427 -17.27 3.22 -4.34
N THR A 428 -16.06 3.80 -4.34
CA THR A 428 -15.64 4.78 -5.35
C THR A 428 -15.68 4.19 -6.75
N LEU A 429 -15.18 2.98 -6.93
CA LEU A 429 -15.10 2.33 -8.25
C LEU A 429 -16.45 1.80 -8.72
N VAL A 430 -17.29 1.25 -7.82
CA VAL A 430 -18.61 0.71 -8.22
C VAL A 430 -19.59 1.82 -8.60
N ILE A 431 -19.49 2.98 -7.94
CA ILE A 431 -20.38 4.13 -8.22
C ILE A 431 -19.93 4.92 -9.45
N PHE A 432 -18.65 4.85 -9.84
CA PHE A 432 -18.09 5.73 -10.86
C PHE A 432 -18.83 5.62 -12.21
N ASN A 433 -18.91 4.44 -12.81
CA ASN A 433 -19.54 4.27 -14.13
C ASN A 433 -21.03 4.65 -14.13
N PRO A 434 -21.88 4.18 -13.18
CA PRO A 434 -23.28 4.63 -13.09
C PRO A 434 -23.42 6.15 -12.90
N LEU A 435 -22.49 6.78 -12.16
CA LEU A 435 -22.51 8.22 -11.96
C LEU A 435 -22.15 8.99 -13.23
N VAL A 436 -21.14 8.51 -13.97
CA VAL A 436 -20.77 9.09 -15.28
C VAL A 436 -21.91 8.96 -16.29
N GLU A 437 -22.60 7.82 -16.34
CA GLU A 437 -23.76 7.62 -17.21
C GLU A 437 -24.93 8.57 -16.85
N ALA A 438 -25.13 8.85 -15.56
CA ALA A 438 -26.24 9.68 -15.09
C ALA A 438 -26.01 11.19 -15.28
N VAL A 439 -24.79 11.68 -15.02
CA VAL A 439 -24.52 13.14 -14.97
C VAL A 439 -23.41 13.61 -15.90
N GLY A 440 -22.71 12.67 -16.56
CA GLY A 440 -21.55 12.95 -17.40
C GLY A 440 -20.23 13.05 -16.64
N LEU A 441 -19.12 13.00 -17.36
CA LEU A 441 -17.77 12.96 -16.79
C LEU A 441 -17.39 14.28 -16.08
N GLY A 442 -17.74 15.45 -16.63
CA GLY A 442 -17.40 16.75 -16.06
C GLY A 442 -17.92 16.94 -14.63
N PRO A 443 -19.24 16.77 -14.37
CA PRO A 443 -19.82 16.87 -13.02
C PRO A 443 -19.20 15.89 -12.01
N VAL A 444 -18.78 14.71 -12.42
CA VAL A 444 -18.11 13.76 -11.55
C VAL A 444 -16.78 14.30 -11.04
N PHE A 445 -16.00 14.99 -11.89
CA PHE A 445 -14.77 15.66 -11.44
C PHE A 445 -15.03 16.81 -10.48
N TYR A 446 -16.15 17.52 -10.59
CA TYR A 446 -16.55 18.50 -9.57
C TYR A 446 -16.88 17.84 -8.22
N CYS A 447 -17.51 16.66 -8.22
CA CYS A 447 -17.69 15.89 -6.98
C CYS A 447 -16.34 15.55 -6.33
N PHE A 448 -15.36 15.08 -7.12
CA PHE A 448 -14.01 14.82 -6.62
C PHE A 448 -13.34 16.09 -6.08
N SER A 449 -13.53 17.26 -6.72
CA SER A 449 -12.97 18.52 -6.24
C SER A 449 -13.51 18.92 -4.87
N VAL A 450 -14.80 18.74 -4.63
CA VAL A 450 -15.41 18.99 -3.32
C VAL A 450 -14.75 18.14 -2.24
N VAL A 451 -14.54 16.85 -2.52
CA VAL A 451 -13.85 15.95 -1.58
C VAL A 451 -12.41 16.39 -1.34
N CYS A 452 -11.68 16.84 -2.39
CA CYS A 452 -10.32 17.36 -2.25
C CYS A 452 -10.26 18.59 -1.30
N PHE A 453 -11.14 19.56 -1.48
CA PHE A 453 -11.18 20.74 -0.62
C PHE A 453 -11.64 20.41 0.81
N LEU A 454 -12.64 19.55 0.97
CA LEU A 454 -13.05 19.09 2.30
C LEU A 454 -11.91 18.33 3.00
N GLY A 455 -11.16 17.50 2.27
CA GLY A 455 -9.97 16.82 2.77
C GLY A 455 -8.88 17.81 3.20
N ALA A 456 -8.62 18.86 2.42
CA ALA A 456 -7.66 19.91 2.77
C ALA A 456 -8.08 20.68 4.03
N ILE A 457 -9.35 21.09 4.12
CA ILE A 457 -9.92 21.77 5.28
C ILE A 457 -9.83 20.89 6.53
N TYR A 458 -10.25 19.63 6.42
CA TYR A 458 -10.16 18.68 7.52
C TYR A 458 -8.72 18.48 7.98
N SER A 459 -7.78 18.34 7.03
CA SER A 459 -6.36 18.19 7.33
C SER A 459 -5.78 19.41 8.06
N HIS A 460 -6.21 20.61 7.68
CA HIS A 460 -5.77 21.84 8.33
C HIS A 460 -6.15 21.87 9.82
N PHE A 461 -7.40 21.52 10.16
CA PHE A 461 -7.92 21.63 11.52
C PHE A 461 -7.67 20.40 12.39
N CYS A 462 -7.69 19.20 11.83
CA CYS A 462 -7.74 17.96 12.61
C CYS A 462 -6.45 17.14 12.57
N VAL A 463 -5.61 17.30 11.55
CA VAL A 463 -4.35 16.53 11.45
C VAL A 463 -3.23 17.28 12.18
N PRO A 464 -2.56 16.66 13.17
CA PRO A 464 -1.36 17.23 13.76
C PRO A 464 -0.15 17.01 12.81
N GLU A 465 0.88 17.86 12.94
CA GLU A 465 2.16 17.56 12.28
C GLU A 465 2.88 16.45 13.07
N THR A 466 3.28 15.39 12.36
CA THR A 466 3.91 14.20 12.98
C THR A 466 5.40 14.10 12.73
N LYS A 467 5.95 14.96 11.87
CA LYS A 467 7.36 14.93 11.48
C LYS A 467 8.30 14.95 12.66
N GLY A 468 9.11 13.89 12.80
CA GLY A 468 10.15 13.79 13.83
C GLY A 468 9.65 13.61 15.26
N LEU A 469 8.35 13.33 15.46
CA LEU A 469 7.76 13.09 16.77
C LEU A 469 7.65 11.60 17.09
N SER A 470 7.80 11.24 18.36
CA SER A 470 7.48 9.89 18.84
C SER A 470 5.97 9.66 18.87
N ALA A 471 5.53 8.38 18.82
CA ALA A 471 4.11 8.03 18.90
C ALA A 471 3.43 8.61 20.16
N ASP A 472 4.11 8.62 21.30
CA ASP A 472 3.60 9.21 22.55
C ASP A 472 3.37 10.71 22.43
N ALA A 473 4.33 11.45 21.84
CA ALA A 473 4.21 12.88 21.59
C ALA A 473 3.04 13.20 20.66
N ILE A 474 2.85 12.39 19.61
CA ILE A 474 1.72 12.53 18.66
C ILE A 474 0.39 12.30 19.38
N GLN A 475 0.29 11.28 20.24
CA GLN A 475 -0.92 11.00 21.01
C GLN A 475 -1.32 12.16 21.95
N LEU A 476 -0.33 12.85 22.54
CA LEU A 476 -0.59 14.05 23.34
C LEU A 476 -1.20 15.19 22.52
N LEU A 477 -0.81 15.35 21.24
CA LEU A 477 -1.41 16.36 20.36
C LEU A 477 -2.90 16.07 20.10
N PHE A 478 -3.31 14.80 20.01
CA PHE A 478 -4.72 14.41 19.88
C PHE A 478 -5.54 14.66 21.13
N LEU A 479 -4.91 14.81 22.31
CA LEU A 479 -5.59 15.19 23.55
C LEU A 479 -5.76 16.71 23.66
N LYS A 480 -4.73 17.50 23.33
CA LYS A 480 -4.70 18.97 23.47
C LYS A 480 -5.67 19.75 22.58
N ASN A 481 -6.04 19.23 21.41
CA ASN A 481 -6.89 19.93 20.44
C ASN A 481 -8.31 20.29 20.94
N LYS A 482 -8.70 19.98 22.19
CA LYS A 482 -9.98 20.42 22.79
C LYS A 482 -9.83 21.56 23.81
N GLU A 483 -8.65 21.76 24.39
CA GLU A 483 -8.47 22.82 25.38
C GLU A 483 -8.18 24.20 24.75
N GLY A 484 -7.72 24.22 23.51
CA GLY A 484 -7.47 25.49 22.77
C GLY A 484 -8.70 26.14 22.13
N SER A 485 -9.85 25.46 22.09
CA SER A 485 -11.10 25.98 21.49
C SER A 485 -12.04 26.65 22.51
N ILE A 486 -11.67 26.68 23.81
CA ILE A 486 -12.49 27.28 24.89
C ILE A 486 -11.86 28.60 25.42
N LYS A 487 -10.66 28.96 24.93
CA LYS A 487 -10.03 30.23 25.27
C LYS A 487 -9.59 30.95 24.00
N LYS A 488 -10.54 31.51 23.27
CA LYS A 488 -10.41 32.75 22.46
C LYS A 488 -11.79 33.40 22.32
#